data_7057c6663d765cccbddd78395f25d0b7
#
_entry.id   7057c6663d765cccbddd78395f25d0b7
#
_cell.length_a   1.000
_cell.length_b   1.000
_cell.length_c   1.000
_cell.angle_alpha   90.00
_cell.angle_beta   90.00
_cell.angle_gamma   90.00
#
_symmetry.space_group_name_H-M   'P 1'
#
loop_
_entity.id
_entity.type
_entity.pdbx_description
1 polymer ?
#
loop_
_entity_poly.entity_id
_entity_poly.type
_entity_poly.pdbx_seq_one_letter_code
_entity_poly.pdbx_strand_id
1 'polypeptide(L)'
;MNIQKITFGNGCFWCTEAIFQTLRGVQSVTSGYMGGRTANPTYMEVCNGDTGHAEVIHLEYDADELSFDELLLVFFKTHNPTTLNRQGNDIGTQYRSAIFYYTEEQKQKAEAMIKRLTDEKVFDSPIVTEVTPASEFYKAEDYHQNYYNDNPDKSYCAFVIQPKLNKFAKEFTDKIRPELLR
;
A
#
# COMPACT_ATOMS: atom_id res chain seq x y z
N MET A 1 21.55 9.25 5.39
CA MET A 1 20.32 8.93 4.61
C MET A 1 20.51 7.59 3.92
N ASN A 2 19.54 6.69 4.07
CA ASN A 2 19.59 5.34 3.51
C ASN A 2 18.29 5.07 2.74
N ILE A 3 18.26 5.46 1.47
CA ILE A 3 17.05 5.35 0.64
C ILE A 3 16.87 3.91 0.16
N GLN A 4 15.73 3.32 0.49
CA GLN A 4 15.32 1.98 0.10
C GLN A 4 14.02 2.04 -0.70
N LYS A 5 13.74 0.98 -1.43
CA LYS A 5 12.52 0.88 -2.26
C LYS A 5 11.66 -0.30 -1.80
N ILE A 6 10.35 -0.12 -1.87
CA ILE A 6 9.38 -1.20 -1.65
C ILE A 6 8.11 -0.90 -2.46
N THR A 7 7.39 -1.93 -2.86
CA THR A 7 6.12 -1.77 -3.57
C THR A 7 5.05 -2.57 -2.83
N PHE A 8 3.95 -1.90 -2.49
CA PHE A 8 2.84 -2.50 -1.73
C PHE A 8 1.53 -2.45 -2.51
N GLY A 9 0.78 -3.56 -2.46
CA GLY A 9 -0.61 -3.61 -2.88
C GLY A 9 -1.49 -3.86 -1.67
N ASN A 10 -2.37 -2.91 -1.34
CA ASN A 10 -3.30 -3.07 -0.22
C ASN A 10 -4.67 -2.46 -0.53
N GLY A 11 -5.18 -2.75 -1.72
CA GLY A 11 -6.46 -2.27 -2.17
C GLY A 11 -6.32 -1.10 -3.13
N CYS A 12 -7.31 -0.22 -3.13
CA CYS A 12 -7.31 0.95 -4.00
C CYS A 12 -6.10 1.85 -3.70
N PHE A 13 -5.29 2.13 -4.72
CA PHE A 13 -4.08 2.92 -4.51
C PHE A 13 -4.35 4.39 -4.15
N TRP A 14 -5.55 4.92 -4.38
CA TRP A 14 -5.89 6.25 -3.88
C TRP A 14 -5.86 6.32 -2.35
N CYS A 15 -6.39 5.28 -1.69
CA CYS A 15 -6.36 5.16 -0.22
C CYS A 15 -4.93 4.96 0.29
N THR A 16 -4.22 4.05 -0.36
CA THR A 16 -2.86 3.67 0.04
C THR A 16 -1.90 4.84 -0.08
N GLU A 17 -1.94 5.53 -1.21
CA GLU A 17 -1.12 6.71 -1.42
C GLU A 17 -1.41 7.79 -0.36
N ALA A 18 -2.69 8.06 -0.11
CA ALA A 18 -3.09 9.08 0.86
C ALA A 18 -2.51 8.81 2.25
N ILE A 19 -2.48 7.54 2.66
CA ILE A 19 -1.93 7.14 3.96
C ILE A 19 -0.41 7.22 3.97
N PHE A 20 0.26 6.57 3.01
CA PHE A 20 1.72 6.42 3.06
C PHE A 20 2.46 7.73 2.82
N GLN A 21 1.89 8.65 2.05
CA GLN A 21 2.53 9.95 1.85
C GLN A 21 2.56 10.83 3.11
N THR A 22 1.78 10.49 4.15
CA THR A 22 1.80 11.21 5.43
C THR A 22 2.94 10.78 6.34
N LEU A 23 3.59 9.66 6.05
CA LEU A 23 4.62 9.10 6.93
C LEU A 23 5.93 9.87 6.88
N ARG A 24 6.48 10.13 8.07
CA ARG A 24 7.83 10.67 8.19
C ARG A 24 8.83 9.64 7.66
N GLY A 25 9.78 10.09 6.85
CA GLY A 25 10.79 9.21 6.24
C GLY A 25 10.43 8.70 4.85
N VAL A 26 9.17 8.77 4.45
CA VAL A 26 8.78 8.43 3.08
C VAL A 26 9.14 9.60 2.16
N GLN A 27 9.99 9.33 1.17
CA GLN A 27 10.49 10.35 0.25
C GLN A 27 9.59 10.53 -0.96
N SER A 28 9.06 9.42 -1.47
CA SER A 28 8.14 9.47 -2.62
C SER A 28 7.15 8.31 -2.59
N VAL A 29 5.96 8.56 -3.11
CA VAL A 29 4.91 7.55 -3.29
C VAL A 29 4.39 7.71 -4.71
N THR A 30 4.48 6.65 -5.50
CA THR A 30 4.00 6.65 -6.89
C THR A 30 2.99 5.53 -7.06
N SER A 31 1.77 5.87 -7.44
CA SER A 31 0.72 4.88 -7.74
C SER A 31 0.98 4.22 -9.08
N GLY A 32 0.71 2.92 -9.18
CA GLY A 32 0.96 2.18 -10.41
C GLY A 32 0.45 0.75 -10.37
N TYR A 33 1.02 -0.07 -11.24
CA TYR A 33 0.60 -1.46 -11.44
C TYR A 33 1.82 -2.37 -11.46
N MET A 34 1.70 -3.54 -10.83
CA MET A 34 2.78 -4.53 -10.78
C MET A 34 2.22 -5.94 -10.56
N GLY A 35 3.00 -6.93 -10.96
CA GLY A 35 2.70 -8.33 -10.67
C GLY A 35 1.90 -9.05 -11.73
N GLY A 36 1.51 -8.37 -12.79
CA GLY A 36 0.75 -8.96 -13.90
C GLY A 36 1.60 -9.24 -15.13
N ARG A 37 0.93 -9.50 -16.24
CA ARG A 37 1.57 -9.91 -17.50
C ARG A 37 1.42 -8.90 -18.64
N THR A 38 0.47 -7.97 -18.54
CA THR A 38 0.22 -6.98 -19.60
C THR A 38 1.24 -5.86 -19.53
N ALA A 39 1.94 -5.59 -20.64
CA ALA A 39 2.87 -4.47 -20.71
C ALA A 39 2.11 -3.15 -20.88
N ASN A 40 2.58 -2.10 -20.19
CA ASN A 40 2.01 -0.76 -20.24
C ASN A 40 0.47 -0.76 -20.09
N PRO A 41 -0.05 -1.37 -19.01
CA PRO A 41 -1.49 -1.47 -18.83
C PRO A 41 -2.13 -0.10 -18.60
N THR A 42 -3.39 0.02 -19.03
CA THR A 42 -4.22 1.19 -18.67
C THR A 42 -5.04 0.84 -17.43
N TYR A 43 -5.51 1.87 -16.74
CA TYR A 43 -6.40 1.69 -15.59
C TYR A 43 -7.62 0.83 -15.94
N MET A 44 -8.23 1.11 -17.10
CA MET A 44 -9.39 0.37 -17.55
C MET A 44 -9.08 -1.12 -17.76
N GLU A 45 -7.93 -1.43 -18.36
CA GLU A 45 -7.51 -2.83 -18.55
C GLU A 45 -7.32 -3.53 -17.21
N VAL A 46 -6.69 -2.85 -16.24
CA VAL A 46 -6.49 -3.41 -14.90
C VAL A 46 -7.84 -3.65 -14.22
N CYS A 47 -8.77 -2.70 -14.32
CA CYS A 47 -10.11 -2.82 -13.74
C CYS A 47 -10.92 -3.96 -14.33
N ASN A 48 -10.66 -4.33 -15.60
CA ASN A 48 -11.31 -5.47 -16.23
C ASN A 48 -10.84 -6.82 -15.65
N GLY A 49 -9.73 -6.82 -14.90
CA GLY A 49 -9.22 -8.02 -14.24
C GLY A 49 -8.42 -8.97 -15.12
N ASP A 50 -8.09 -8.56 -16.35
CA ASP A 50 -7.45 -9.42 -17.34
C ASP A 50 -5.92 -9.32 -17.35
N THR A 51 -5.36 -8.29 -16.72
CA THR A 51 -3.91 -8.03 -16.78
C THR A 51 -3.09 -8.83 -15.76
N GLY A 52 -3.71 -9.27 -14.68
CA GLY A 52 -3.02 -9.90 -13.55
C GLY A 52 -2.32 -8.91 -12.64
N HIS A 53 -2.30 -7.62 -12.98
CA HIS A 53 -1.65 -6.60 -12.15
C HIS A 53 -2.46 -6.26 -10.91
N ALA A 54 -1.75 -5.94 -9.83
CA ALA A 54 -2.32 -5.30 -8.64
C ALA A 54 -2.17 -3.79 -8.78
N GLU A 55 -3.11 -3.05 -8.22
CA GLU A 55 -2.92 -1.62 -7.96
C GLU A 55 -1.93 -1.52 -6.80
N VAL A 56 -0.86 -0.78 -6.99
CA VAL A 56 0.23 -0.70 -6.02
C VAL A 56 0.69 0.73 -5.82
N ILE A 57 1.41 0.94 -4.71
CA ILE A 57 2.23 2.13 -4.53
C ILE A 57 3.69 1.72 -4.51
N HIS A 58 4.52 2.46 -5.23
CA HIS A 58 5.96 2.31 -5.20
C HIS A 58 6.52 3.38 -4.26
N LEU A 59 7.22 2.94 -3.23
CA LEU A 59 7.76 3.82 -2.19
C LEU A 59 9.27 3.91 -2.27
N GLU A 60 9.77 5.11 -2.08
CA GLU A 60 11.16 5.33 -1.69
C GLU A 60 11.13 5.92 -0.28
N TYR A 61 11.87 5.32 0.64
CA TYR A 61 11.87 5.73 2.04
C TYR A 61 13.29 5.76 2.60
N ASP A 62 13.50 6.63 3.60
CA ASP A 62 14.75 6.71 4.32
C ASP A 62 14.70 5.74 5.51
N ALA A 63 15.44 4.63 5.40
CA ALA A 63 15.45 3.59 6.42
C ALA A 63 16.08 4.05 7.74
N ASP A 64 16.78 5.18 7.73
CA ASP A 64 17.32 5.77 8.97
C ASP A 64 16.23 6.50 9.76
N GLU A 65 15.18 6.99 9.09
CA GLU A 65 14.05 7.67 9.75
C GLU A 65 12.87 6.73 10.01
N LEU A 66 12.65 5.77 9.12
CA LEU A 66 11.51 4.86 9.17
C LEU A 66 11.99 3.47 8.78
N SER A 67 12.01 2.56 9.73
CA SER A 67 12.46 1.20 9.47
C SER A 67 11.47 0.44 8.58
N PHE A 68 11.96 -0.61 7.92
CA PHE A 68 11.08 -1.47 7.13
C PHE A 68 10.03 -2.15 8.01
N ASP A 69 10.39 -2.53 9.24
CA ASP A 69 9.42 -3.14 10.18
C ASP A 69 8.29 -2.17 10.51
N GLU A 70 8.60 -0.88 10.68
CA GLU A 70 7.57 0.14 10.91
C GLU A 70 6.66 0.30 9.69
N LEU A 71 7.23 0.30 8.48
CA LEU A 71 6.45 0.33 7.24
C LEU A 71 5.54 -0.88 7.11
N LEU A 72 6.05 -2.07 7.44
CA LEU A 72 5.25 -3.30 7.41
C LEU A 72 4.08 -3.22 8.38
N LEU A 73 4.32 -2.70 9.57
CA LEU A 73 3.27 -2.55 10.57
C LEU A 73 2.16 -1.63 10.05
N VAL A 74 2.54 -0.50 9.45
CA VAL A 74 1.57 0.41 8.83
C VAL A 74 0.79 -0.31 7.72
N PHE A 75 1.50 -1.05 6.86
CA PHE A 75 0.88 -1.81 5.78
C PHE A 75 -0.19 -2.76 6.30
N PHE A 76 0.15 -3.59 7.29
CA PHE A 76 -0.78 -4.60 7.81
C PHE A 76 -1.92 -3.99 8.64
N LYS A 77 -1.73 -2.83 9.24
CA LYS A 77 -2.74 -2.19 10.09
C LYS A 77 -3.69 -1.27 9.32
N THR A 78 -3.37 -0.93 8.08
CA THR A 78 -4.17 0.02 7.30
C THR A 78 -5.05 -0.63 6.23
N HIS A 79 -5.07 -1.95 6.16
CA HIS A 79 -5.98 -2.69 5.28
C HIS A 79 -6.27 -4.06 5.90
N ASN A 80 -7.18 -4.80 5.30
CA ASN A 80 -7.47 -6.17 5.75
C ASN A 80 -6.65 -7.15 4.92
N PRO A 81 -5.58 -7.74 5.50
CA PRO A 81 -4.72 -8.67 4.75
C PRO A 81 -5.26 -10.10 4.70
N THR A 82 -6.50 -10.33 5.14
CA THR A 82 -7.10 -11.67 5.23
C THR A 82 -8.13 -11.94 4.14
N THR A 83 -8.44 -10.95 3.28
CA THR A 83 -9.43 -11.12 2.22
C THR A 83 -8.73 -11.33 0.87
N LEU A 84 -8.95 -12.51 0.28
CA LEU A 84 -8.28 -12.86 -0.98
C LEU A 84 -8.89 -12.07 -2.13
N ASN A 85 -8.03 -11.41 -2.92
CA ASN A 85 -8.41 -10.68 -4.13
C ASN A 85 -9.54 -9.69 -3.92
N ARG A 86 -9.55 -9.05 -2.76
CA ARG A 86 -10.51 -7.98 -2.46
C ARG A 86 -10.03 -7.13 -1.29
N GLN A 87 -10.54 -5.91 -1.22
CA GLN A 87 -10.34 -5.04 -0.06
C GLN A 87 -11.64 -4.28 0.18
N GLY A 88 -12.33 -4.61 1.28
CA GLY A 88 -13.63 -4.03 1.58
C GLY A 88 -14.63 -4.34 0.45
N ASN A 89 -15.20 -3.30 -0.13
CA ASN A 89 -16.16 -3.42 -1.23
C ASN A 89 -15.51 -3.49 -2.61
N ASP A 90 -14.19 -3.30 -2.68
CA ASP A 90 -13.44 -3.39 -3.94
C ASP A 90 -13.06 -4.85 -4.19
N ILE A 91 -13.66 -5.46 -5.20
CA ILE A 91 -13.50 -6.89 -5.51
C ILE A 91 -12.73 -7.06 -6.83
N GLY A 92 -11.70 -7.91 -6.80
CA GLY A 92 -10.88 -8.23 -7.97
C GLY A 92 -9.43 -8.45 -7.61
N THR A 93 -8.69 -9.16 -8.48
CA THR A 93 -7.27 -9.45 -8.28
C THR A 93 -6.43 -8.18 -8.18
N GLN A 94 -6.87 -7.08 -8.80
CA GLN A 94 -6.18 -5.79 -8.74
C GLN A 94 -6.16 -5.19 -7.35
N TYR A 95 -7.05 -5.62 -6.46
CA TYR A 95 -7.13 -5.11 -5.09
C TYR A 95 -6.51 -6.06 -4.06
N ARG A 96 -5.76 -7.06 -4.51
CA ARG A 96 -5.16 -8.05 -3.61
C ARG A 96 -4.08 -7.44 -2.71
N SER A 97 -3.92 -8.02 -1.53
CA SER A 97 -2.86 -7.67 -0.58
C SER A 97 -1.54 -8.27 -1.07
N ALA A 98 -0.52 -7.45 -1.27
CA ALA A 98 0.75 -7.92 -1.81
C ALA A 98 1.93 -7.07 -1.34
N ILE A 99 3.06 -7.74 -1.11
CA ILE A 99 4.35 -7.12 -0.84
C ILE A 99 5.30 -7.56 -1.95
N PHE A 100 5.77 -6.60 -2.74
CA PHE A 100 6.74 -6.85 -3.81
C PHE A 100 8.10 -6.39 -3.31
N TYR A 101 8.97 -7.33 -2.95
CA TYR A 101 10.25 -7.03 -2.33
C TYR A 101 11.37 -6.85 -3.35
N TYR A 102 12.36 -6.04 -2.97
CA TYR A 102 13.53 -5.74 -3.79
C TYR A 102 14.80 -6.39 -3.23
N THR A 103 14.78 -6.81 -1.95
CA THR A 103 15.92 -7.45 -1.30
C THR A 103 15.46 -8.67 -0.51
N GLU A 104 16.39 -9.61 -0.30
CA GLU A 104 16.12 -10.80 0.51
C GLU A 104 15.77 -10.43 1.96
N GLU A 105 16.38 -9.38 2.49
CA GLU A 105 16.08 -8.88 3.84
C GLU A 105 14.61 -8.46 3.94
N GLN A 106 14.08 -7.76 2.93
CA GLN A 106 12.68 -7.35 2.90
C GLN A 106 11.76 -8.57 2.88
N LYS A 107 12.09 -9.58 2.09
CA LYS A 107 11.33 -10.84 2.05
C LYS A 107 11.28 -11.48 3.41
N GLN A 108 12.44 -11.66 4.05
CA GLN A 108 12.53 -12.30 5.36
C GLN A 108 11.75 -11.54 6.43
N LYS A 109 11.85 -10.22 6.44
CA LYS A 109 11.12 -9.39 7.40
C LYS A 109 9.62 -9.44 7.17
N ALA A 110 9.17 -9.44 5.90
CA ALA A 110 7.76 -9.55 5.56
C ALA A 110 7.19 -10.89 6.04
N GLU A 111 7.89 -11.98 5.76
CA GLU A 111 7.46 -13.32 6.20
C GLU A 111 7.46 -13.45 7.73
N ALA A 112 8.47 -12.88 8.40
CA ALA A 112 8.54 -12.88 9.86
C ALA A 112 7.38 -12.09 10.48
N MET A 113 7.02 -10.96 9.89
CA MET A 113 5.89 -10.15 10.37
C MET A 113 4.58 -10.90 10.22
N ILE A 114 4.36 -11.56 9.08
CA ILE A 114 3.16 -12.37 8.84
C ILE A 114 3.06 -13.48 9.88
N LYS A 115 4.17 -14.18 10.15
CA LYS A 115 4.19 -15.23 11.16
C LYS A 115 3.87 -14.67 12.54
N ARG A 116 4.47 -13.57 12.92
CA ARG A 116 4.26 -12.92 14.21
C ARG A 116 2.79 -12.51 14.39
N LEU A 117 2.21 -11.86 13.40
CA LEU A 117 0.82 -11.42 13.46
C LEU A 117 -0.15 -12.61 13.50
N THR A 118 0.20 -13.71 12.82
CA THR A 118 -0.57 -14.94 12.83
C THR A 118 -0.50 -15.62 14.21
N ASP A 119 0.70 -15.75 14.76
CA ASP A 119 0.92 -16.38 16.07
C ASP A 119 0.25 -15.59 17.20
N GLU A 120 0.27 -14.27 17.11
CA GLU A 120 -0.37 -13.39 18.10
C GLU A 120 -1.87 -13.23 17.87
N LYS A 121 -2.42 -13.87 16.84
CA LYS A 121 -3.85 -13.86 16.50
C LYS A 121 -4.40 -12.43 16.37
N VAL A 122 -3.63 -11.57 15.71
CA VAL A 122 -4.02 -10.16 15.50
C VAL A 122 -5.24 -10.04 14.60
N PHE A 123 -5.40 -10.98 13.65
CA PHE A 123 -6.55 -11.04 12.74
C PHE A 123 -7.36 -12.31 13.00
N ASP A 124 -8.67 -12.24 12.74
CA ASP A 124 -9.59 -13.36 12.95
C ASP A 124 -9.46 -14.47 11.89
N SER A 125 -8.84 -14.17 10.77
CA SER A 125 -8.66 -15.11 9.66
C SER A 125 -7.19 -15.13 9.22
N PRO A 126 -6.74 -16.17 8.49
CA PRO A 126 -5.36 -16.23 8.02
C PRO A 126 -4.99 -15.08 7.09
N ILE A 127 -3.75 -14.61 7.21
CA ILE A 127 -3.22 -13.58 6.31
C ILE A 127 -2.96 -14.21 4.94
N VAL A 128 -3.49 -13.57 3.89
CA VAL A 128 -3.35 -14.04 2.49
C VAL A 128 -2.45 -13.13 1.66
N THR A 129 -1.69 -12.26 2.29
CA THR A 129 -0.79 -11.33 1.61
C THR A 129 0.25 -12.10 0.78
N GLU A 130 0.34 -11.75 -0.51
CA GLU A 130 1.36 -12.28 -1.41
C GLU A 130 2.71 -11.64 -1.08
N VAL A 131 3.79 -12.44 -0.96
CA VAL A 131 5.15 -11.95 -0.78
C VAL A 131 5.95 -12.45 -1.97
N THR A 132 6.24 -11.57 -2.91
CA THR A 132 6.75 -11.91 -4.24
C THR A 132 7.86 -10.93 -4.65
N PRO A 133 8.87 -11.38 -5.42
CA PRO A 133 9.88 -10.46 -5.94
C PRO A 133 9.23 -9.37 -6.80
N ALA A 134 9.75 -8.14 -6.69
CA ALA A 134 9.30 -7.04 -7.52
C ALA A 134 9.55 -7.37 -8.99
N SER A 135 8.60 -6.99 -9.83
CA SER A 135 8.70 -7.13 -11.29
C SER A 135 8.61 -5.74 -11.92
N GLU A 136 8.30 -5.66 -13.21
CA GLU A 136 8.20 -4.37 -13.87
C GLU A 136 7.11 -3.53 -13.23
N PHE A 137 7.47 -2.31 -12.84
CA PHE A 137 6.53 -1.32 -12.30
C PHE A 137 6.06 -0.41 -13.45
N TYR A 138 4.74 -0.33 -13.61
CA TYR A 138 4.12 0.56 -14.59
C TYR A 138 3.44 1.69 -13.84
N LYS A 139 3.95 2.91 -13.99
CA LYS A 139 3.35 4.08 -13.34
C LYS A 139 1.92 4.28 -13.85
N ALA A 140 0.99 4.49 -12.92
CA ALA A 140 -0.39 4.80 -13.28
C ALA A 140 -0.49 6.19 -13.93
N GLU A 141 -1.59 6.40 -14.61
CA GLU A 141 -1.88 7.67 -15.29
C GLU A 141 -1.74 8.85 -14.34
N ASP A 142 -1.35 10.01 -14.85
CA ASP A 142 -1.07 11.19 -14.03
C ASP A 142 -2.25 11.61 -13.14
N TYR A 143 -3.49 11.42 -13.62
CA TYR A 143 -4.67 11.82 -12.83
C TYR A 143 -4.87 10.94 -11.58
N HIS A 144 -4.21 9.78 -11.48
CA HIS A 144 -4.22 8.96 -10.28
C HIS A 144 -3.19 9.39 -9.25
N GLN A 145 -2.16 10.11 -9.67
CA GLN A 145 -1.10 10.54 -8.75
C GLN A 145 -1.63 11.64 -7.85
N ASN A 146 -1.41 11.49 -6.54
CA ASN A 146 -1.85 12.46 -5.53
C ASN A 146 -3.37 12.72 -5.56
N TYR A 147 -4.13 11.69 -5.92
CA TYR A 147 -5.57 11.80 -6.19
C TYR A 147 -6.36 12.38 -5.04
N TYR A 148 -6.10 11.94 -3.81
CA TYR A 148 -6.84 12.42 -2.64
C TYR A 148 -6.64 13.92 -2.42
N ASN A 149 -5.40 14.38 -2.47
CA ASN A 149 -5.10 15.81 -2.24
C ASN A 149 -5.66 16.69 -3.35
N ASP A 150 -5.71 16.19 -4.59
CA ASP A 150 -6.21 16.94 -5.75
C ASP A 150 -7.73 16.89 -5.87
N ASN A 151 -8.40 15.93 -5.21
CA ASN A 151 -9.83 15.71 -5.36
C ASN A 151 -10.54 15.48 -4.01
N PRO A 152 -10.30 16.32 -2.98
CA PRO A 152 -10.86 16.07 -1.64
C PRO A 152 -12.38 16.10 -1.59
N ASP A 153 -13.03 16.78 -2.54
CA ASP A 153 -14.48 16.92 -2.59
C ASP A 153 -15.20 15.77 -3.29
N LYS A 154 -14.45 14.86 -3.93
CA LYS A 154 -15.05 13.69 -4.57
C LYS A 154 -15.64 12.78 -3.48
N SER A 155 -16.80 12.16 -3.77
CA SER A 155 -17.50 11.33 -2.80
C SER A 155 -16.63 10.22 -2.21
N TYR A 156 -15.87 9.52 -3.04
CA TYR A 156 -14.97 8.46 -2.59
C TYR A 156 -13.93 9.00 -1.61
N CYS A 157 -13.35 10.16 -1.91
CA CYS A 157 -12.35 10.78 -1.03
C CYS A 157 -12.95 11.21 0.30
N ALA A 158 -14.14 11.81 0.27
CA ALA A 158 -14.80 12.32 1.48
C ALA A 158 -15.35 11.19 2.36
N PHE A 159 -15.95 10.15 1.76
CA PHE A 159 -16.67 9.11 2.51
C PHE A 159 -15.88 7.83 2.74
N VAL A 160 -14.84 7.58 1.96
CA VAL A 160 -14.02 6.36 2.09
C VAL A 160 -12.63 6.67 2.59
N ILE A 161 -11.90 7.57 1.91
CA ILE A 161 -10.50 7.84 2.22
C ILE A 161 -10.35 8.67 3.52
N GLN A 162 -11.12 9.74 3.65
CA GLN A 162 -11.00 10.65 4.81
C GLN A 162 -11.18 9.93 6.14
N PRO A 163 -12.20 9.07 6.32
CA PRO A 163 -12.35 8.32 7.57
C PRO A 163 -11.16 7.41 7.86
N LYS A 164 -10.60 6.77 6.84
CA LYS A 164 -9.41 5.91 6.98
C LYS A 164 -8.20 6.72 7.42
N LEU A 165 -8.00 7.91 6.83
CA LEU A 165 -6.91 8.80 7.22
C LEU A 165 -7.07 9.29 8.66
N ASN A 166 -8.28 9.64 9.07
CA ASN A 166 -8.56 10.09 10.43
C ASN A 166 -8.23 8.99 11.46
N LYS A 167 -8.63 7.77 11.17
CA LYS A 167 -8.33 6.62 12.03
C LYS A 167 -6.82 6.36 12.08
N PHE A 168 -6.16 6.38 10.92
CA PHE A 168 -4.73 6.19 10.83
C PHE A 168 -3.96 7.24 11.63
N ALA A 169 -4.35 8.51 11.51
CA ALA A 169 -3.69 9.60 12.22
C ALA A 169 -3.75 9.43 13.74
N LYS A 170 -4.86 8.88 14.26
CA LYS A 170 -4.99 8.60 15.70
C LYS A 170 -4.09 7.46 16.15
N GLU A 171 -3.98 6.40 15.36
CA GLU A 171 -3.20 5.22 15.73
C GLU A 171 -1.69 5.42 15.56
N PHE A 172 -1.29 6.21 14.57
CA PHE A 172 0.11 6.35 14.17
C PHE A 172 0.60 7.80 14.22
N THR A 173 0.10 8.58 15.16
CA THR A 173 0.47 10.01 15.33
C THR A 173 1.98 10.21 15.35
N ASP A 174 2.72 9.33 16.02
CA ASP A 174 4.17 9.40 16.17
C ASP A 174 4.94 9.16 14.85
N LYS A 175 4.28 8.59 13.83
CA LYS A 175 4.90 8.28 12.55
C LYS A 175 4.57 9.28 11.45
N ILE A 176 3.61 10.17 11.71
CA ILE A 176 3.15 11.15 10.72
C ILE A 176 4.07 12.38 10.73
N ARG A 177 4.24 12.98 9.56
CA ARG A 177 4.99 14.23 9.43
C ARG A 177 4.41 15.30 10.35
N PRO A 178 5.23 15.96 11.20
CA PRO A 178 4.71 16.92 12.18
C PRO A 178 3.87 18.04 11.56
N GLU A 179 4.21 18.49 10.36
CA GLU A 179 3.48 19.57 9.68
C GLU A 179 2.05 19.19 9.30
N LEU A 180 1.74 17.88 9.26
CA LEU A 180 0.40 17.40 8.91
C LEU A 180 -0.50 17.19 10.13
N LEU A 181 0.05 17.35 11.33
CA LEU A 181 -0.69 17.16 12.58
C LEU A 181 -1.30 18.46 13.11
N ARG A 182 -1.12 19.55 12.40
CA ARG A 182 -1.60 20.89 12.83
C ARG A 182 -3.08 21.09 12.48
#